data_d181655e8b2c5be5dfb499a63314dfa0
#
_entry.id   d181655e8b2c5be5dfb499a63314dfa0
#
_cell.length_a   1.000
_cell.length_b   1.000
_cell.length_c   1.000
_cell.angle_alpha   90.00
_cell.angle_beta   90.00
_cell.angle_gamma   90.00
#
_symmetry.space_group_name_H-M   'P 1'
#
loop_
_entity.id
_entity.type
_entity.pdbx_description
1 polymer ?
#
loop_
_entity_poly.entity_id
_entity_poly.type
_entity_poly.pdbx_seq_one_letter_code
_entity_poly.pdbx_strand_id
1 'polypeptide(L)'
;MDHTPGFLKLVDEARQRVRVIPVTAVRDRVAAGARFFDVREDNEWAAAHPAGAEHLSKGVIERDIERTVPDPSAEILLMCGGGFRSALAADALQKMGYANVWSVDGGWRAWQAADLPEERF
;
A
#
# COMPACT_ATOMS: atom_id res chain seq x y z
N MET A 1 -12.39 8.33 11.07
CA MET A 1 -13.42 8.46 10.02
C MET A 1 -14.22 7.17 9.93
N ASP A 2 -15.53 7.28 9.95
CA ASP A 2 -16.40 6.12 9.80
C ASP A 2 -16.49 5.72 8.33
N HIS A 3 -16.33 4.44 8.07
CA HIS A 3 -16.45 3.91 6.72
C HIS A 3 -17.86 3.42 6.47
N THR A 4 -18.35 3.63 5.25
CA THR A 4 -19.69 3.21 4.86
C THR A 4 -19.79 1.70 4.68
N PRO A 5 -21.00 1.10 4.84
CA PRO A 5 -21.16 -0.34 4.72
C PRO A 5 -20.72 -0.93 3.37
N GLY A 6 -20.99 -0.24 2.27
CA GLY A 6 -20.58 -0.70 0.94
C GLY A 6 -19.07 -0.74 0.77
N PHE A 7 -18.39 0.29 1.26
CA PHE A 7 -16.93 0.34 1.24
C PHE A 7 -16.34 -0.79 2.08
N LEU A 8 -16.85 -0.99 3.30
CA LEU A 8 -16.40 -2.06 4.18
C LEU A 8 -16.60 -3.44 3.56
N LYS A 9 -17.69 -3.64 2.84
CA LYS A 9 -17.95 -4.90 2.13
C LYS A 9 -16.88 -5.17 1.08
N LEU A 10 -16.52 -4.18 0.27
CA LEU A 10 -15.47 -4.32 -0.73
C LEU A 10 -14.12 -4.65 -0.07
N VAL A 11 -13.80 -3.97 1.01
CA VAL A 11 -12.55 -4.19 1.74
C VAL A 11 -12.51 -5.59 2.34
N ASP A 12 -13.60 -6.03 2.97
CA ASP A 12 -13.67 -7.36 3.57
C ASP A 12 -13.51 -8.46 2.52
N GLU A 13 -14.10 -8.30 1.35
CA GLU A 13 -13.93 -9.24 0.25
C GLU A 13 -12.48 -9.27 -0.25
N ALA A 14 -11.88 -8.10 -0.43
CA ALA A 14 -10.48 -8.00 -0.87
C ALA A 14 -9.53 -8.64 0.15
N ARG A 15 -9.77 -8.41 1.44
CA ARG A 15 -8.92 -8.97 2.51
C ARG A 15 -8.91 -10.50 2.57
N GLN A 16 -9.91 -11.16 2.02
CA GLN A 16 -9.92 -12.62 1.92
C GLN A 16 -8.88 -13.12 0.91
N ARG A 17 -8.43 -12.28 -0.02
CA ARG A 17 -7.50 -12.63 -1.09
C ARG A 17 -6.13 -11.98 -0.96
N VAL A 18 -5.98 -11.01 -0.06
CA VAL A 18 -4.80 -10.16 0.06
C VAL A 18 -3.97 -10.57 1.27
N ARG A 19 -2.66 -10.65 1.10
CA ARG A 19 -1.72 -10.87 2.20
C ARG A 19 -1.38 -9.55 2.86
N VAL A 20 -1.15 -9.58 4.18
CA VAL A 20 -0.81 -8.40 4.96
C VAL A 20 0.57 -8.55 5.59
N ILE A 21 1.22 -7.41 5.83
CA ILE A 21 2.54 -7.34 6.44
C ILE A 21 2.50 -6.22 7.49
N PRO A 22 3.07 -6.42 8.69
CA PRO A 22 3.13 -5.33 9.67
C PRO A 22 4.12 -4.25 9.26
N VAL A 23 3.89 -3.02 9.73
CA VAL A 23 4.78 -1.88 9.41
C VAL A 23 6.22 -2.15 9.82
N THR A 24 6.43 -2.92 10.89
CA THR A 24 7.77 -3.23 11.40
C THR A 24 8.60 -4.11 10.48
N ALA A 25 7.97 -4.81 9.53
CA ALA A 25 8.67 -5.66 8.57
C ALA A 25 8.97 -4.95 7.23
N VAL A 26 8.40 -3.78 6.98
CA VAL A 26 8.49 -3.11 5.68
C VAL A 26 9.93 -2.75 5.32
N ARG A 27 10.67 -2.14 6.24
CA ARG A 27 12.02 -1.65 5.96
C ARG A 27 12.98 -2.77 5.58
N ASP A 28 12.89 -3.93 6.23
CA ASP A 28 13.72 -5.08 5.90
C ASP A 28 13.39 -5.62 4.51
N ARG A 29 12.10 -5.65 4.16
CA ARG A 29 11.67 -6.08 2.83
C ARG A 29 12.16 -5.12 1.74
N VAL A 30 12.08 -3.82 2.00
CA VAL A 30 12.60 -2.80 1.06
C VAL A 30 14.10 -2.96 0.89
N ALA A 31 14.83 -3.17 1.96
CA ALA A 31 16.28 -3.41 1.90
C ALA A 31 16.62 -4.66 1.09
N ALA A 32 15.72 -5.64 1.07
CA ALA A 32 15.88 -6.87 0.29
C ALA A 32 15.38 -6.75 -1.16
N GLY A 33 14.92 -5.56 -1.58
CA GLY A 33 14.53 -5.30 -2.96
C GLY A 33 13.03 -5.11 -3.21
N ALA A 34 12.18 -5.18 -2.20
CA ALA A 34 10.75 -4.94 -2.37
C ALA A 34 10.49 -3.48 -2.79
N ARG A 35 9.49 -3.30 -3.64
CA ARG A 35 9.02 -1.96 -4.03
C ARG A 35 7.91 -1.54 -3.06
N PHE A 36 8.02 -0.34 -2.52
CA PHE A 36 7.11 0.15 -1.49
C PHE A 36 6.39 1.40 -1.97
N PHE A 37 5.06 1.32 -2.07
CA PHE A 37 4.22 2.41 -2.58
C PHE A 37 3.22 2.88 -1.53
N ASP A 38 3.14 4.20 -1.37
CA ASP A 38 2.05 4.86 -0.67
C ASP A 38 0.93 5.10 -1.67
N VAL A 39 -0.23 4.50 -1.44
CA VAL A 39 -1.38 4.60 -2.37
C VAL A 39 -2.40 5.63 -1.92
N ARG A 40 -2.04 6.47 -0.93
CA ARG A 40 -2.89 7.57 -0.48
C ARG A 40 -2.99 8.64 -1.56
N GLU A 41 -3.87 9.60 -1.34
CA GLU A 41 -4.06 10.69 -2.29
C GLU A 41 -2.90 11.69 -2.27
N ASP A 42 -2.81 12.50 -3.32
CA ASP A 42 -1.68 13.41 -3.55
C ASP A 42 -1.48 14.39 -2.38
N ASN A 43 -2.56 14.92 -1.83
CA ASN A 43 -2.47 15.86 -0.71
C ASN A 43 -1.97 15.21 0.57
N GLU A 44 -2.32 13.96 0.80
CA GLU A 44 -1.84 13.20 1.96
C GLU A 44 -0.33 12.94 1.83
N TRP A 45 0.09 12.48 0.66
CA TRP A 45 1.50 12.24 0.35
C TRP A 45 2.34 13.53 0.47
N ALA A 46 1.83 14.62 -0.08
CA ALA A 46 2.57 15.89 -0.08
C ALA A 46 2.80 16.44 1.33
N ALA A 47 1.89 16.19 2.26
CA ALA A 47 2.05 16.64 3.63
C ALA A 47 3.13 15.87 4.39
N ALA A 48 3.10 14.55 4.31
CA ALA A 48 4.10 13.67 4.92
C ALA A 48 3.89 12.25 4.40
N HIS A 49 4.96 11.48 4.30
CA HIS A 49 4.90 10.09 3.87
C HIS A 49 6.05 9.27 4.44
N PRO A 50 5.99 7.93 4.38
CA PRO A 50 7.08 7.10 4.86
C PRO A 50 8.38 7.36 4.08
N ALA A 51 9.49 7.46 4.78
CA ALA A 51 10.79 7.52 4.12
C ALA A 51 11.02 6.21 3.34
N GLY A 52 11.48 6.32 2.11
CA GLY A 52 11.73 5.17 1.25
C GLY A 52 10.53 4.70 0.43
N ALA A 53 9.36 5.31 0.60
CA ALA A 53 8.19 5.00 -0.21
C ALA A 53 8.20 5.77 -1.52
N GLU A 54 7.61 5.16 -2.54
CA GLU A 54 7.26 5.83 -3.79
C GLU A 54 5.77 6.16 -3.74
N HIS A 55 5.33 7.14 -4.53
CA HIS A 55 3.92 7.50 -4.56
C HIS A 55 3.24 6.98 -5.83
N LEU A 56 2.15 6.26 -5.63
CA LEU A 56 1.31 5.80 -6.73
C LEU A 56 -0.12 5.64 -6.18
N SER A 57 -0.92 6.70 -6.28
CA SER A 57 -2.23 6.71 -5.65
C SER A 57 -3.16 5.62 -6.18
N LYS A 58 -4.06 5.17 -5.33
CA LYS A 58 -5.01 4.10 -5.69
C LYS A 58 -5.78 4.41 -6.96
N GLY A 59 -6.11 5.68 -7.20
CA GLY A 59 -6.89 6.10 -8.38
C GLY A 59 -6.17 5.90 -9.71
N VAL A 60 -4.86 5.73 -9.71
CA VAL A 60 -4.07 5.58 -10.94
C VAL A 60 -3.19 4.33 -10.95
N ILE A 61 -3.16 3.57 -9.86
CA ILE A 61 -2.20 2.47 -9.73
C ILE A 61 -2.41 1.39 -10.80
N GLU A 62 -3.63 1.02 -11.10
CA GLU A 62 -3.90 0.00 -12.12
C GLU A 62 -3.43 0.44 -13.50
N ARG A 63 -3.54 1.74 -13.78
CA ARG A 63 -3.08 2.32 -15.05
C ARG A 63 -1.56 2.33 -15.17
N ASP A 64 -0.86 2.61 -14.05
CA ASP A 64 0.54 2.98 -14.09
C ASP A 64 1.50 1.90 -13.59
N ILE A 65 1.02 0.88 -12.88
CA ILE A 65 1.91 -0.09 -12.22
C ILE A 65 2.79 -0.88 -13.20
N GLU A 66 2.26 -1.25 -14.34
CA GLU A 66 3.02 -2.06 -15.30
C GLU A 66 4.20 -1.29 -15.89
N ARG A 67 4.10 0.03 -16.00
CA ARG A 67 5.23 0.87 -16.42
C ARG A 67 6.24 1.07 -15.30
N THR A 68 5.77 1.11 -14.06
CA THR A 68 6.59 1.37 -12.88
C THR A 68 7.31 0.12 -12.39
N VAL A 69 6.59 -1.01 -12.39
CA VAL A 69 7.10 -2.32 -11.97
C VAL A 69 6.75 -3.34 -13.06
N PRO A 70 7.58 -3.44 -14.10
CA PRO A 70 7.27 -4.36 -15.22
C PRO A 70 7.28 -5.83 -14.86
N ASP A 71 8.02 -6.24 -13.82
CA ASP A 71 8.14 -7.63 -13.41
C ASP A 71 6.96 -8.05 -12.54
N PRO A 72 6.06 -8.95 -13.02
CA PRO A 72 4.90 -9.37 -12.25
C PRO A 72 5.24 -10.24 -11.03
N SER A 73 6.49 -10.69 -10.88
CA SER A 73 6.94 -11.46 -9.73
C SER A 73 7.60 -10.59 -8.65
N ALA A 74 7.81 -9.29 -8.91
CA ALA A 74 8.42 -8.38 -7.96
C ALA A 74 7.58 -8.29 -6.67
N GLU A 75 8.26 -8.21 -5.53
CA GLU A 75 7.57 -7.98 -4.26
C GLU A 75 7.13 -6.53 -4.18
N ILE A 76 5.84 -6.31 -3.95
CA ILE A 76 5.21 -4.99 -3.88
C ILE A 76 4.51 -4.85 -2.55
N LEU A 77 4.82 -3.78 -1.83
CA LEU A 77 4.20 -3.43 -0.55
C LEU A 77 3.37 -2.17 -0.76
N LEU A 78 2.09 -2.21 -0.40
CA LEU A 78 1.17 -1.08 -0.59
C LEU A 78 0.68 -0.57 0.77
N MET A 79 0.78 0.74 0.99
CA MET A 79 0.34 1.40 2.22
C MET A 79 -0.70 2.47 1.93
N CYS A 80 -1.71 2.55 2.79
CA CYS A 80 -2.63 3.69 2.81
C CYS A 80 -2.72 4.26 4.23
N GLY A 81 -3.79 4.97 4.57
CA GLY A 81 -3.96 5.58 5.89
C GLY A 81 -4.15 4.57 7.01
N GLY A 82 -5.01 3.58 6.81
CA GLY A 82 -5.37 2.58 7.82
C GLY A 82 -5.44 1.14 7.33
N GLY A 83 -5.05 0.88 6.08
CA GLY A 83 -5.03 -0.47 5.52
C GLY A 83 -6.27 -0.85 4.69
N PHE A 84 -7.20 0.06 4.49
CA PHE A 84 -8.43 -0.21 3.72
C PHE A 84 -8.20 -0.04 2.21
N ARG A 85 -7.73 1.12 1.78
CA ARG A 85 -7.46 1.42 0.36
C ARG A 85 -6.36 0.52 -0.20
N SER A 86 -5.33 0.23 0.59
CA SER A 86 -4.23 -0.64 0.16
C SER A 86 -4.68 -2.08 -0.05
N ALA A 87 -5.65 -2.57 0.72
CA ALA A 87 -6.24 -3.89 0.50
C ALA A 87 -6.94 -3.96 -0.87
N LEU A 88 -7.71 -2.92 -1.22
CA LEU A 88 -8.37 -2.85 -2.53
C LEU A 88 -7.34 -2.75 -3.67
N ALA A 89 -6.30 -1.94 -3.49
CA ALA A 89 -5.24 -1.81 -4.50
C ALA A 89 -4.49 -3.13 -4.68
N ALA A 90 -4.15 -3.82 -3.60
CA ALA A 90 -3.46 -5.10 -3.66
C ALA A 90 -4.31 -6.15 -4.39
N ASP A 91 -5.61 -6.21 -4.12
CA ASP A 91 -6.52 -7.12 -4.80
C ASP A 91 -6.56 -6.83 -6.30
N ALA A 92 -6.62 -5.56 -6.68
CA ALA A 92 -6.61 -5.15 -8.09
C ALA A 92 -5.32 -5.56 -8.80
N LEU A 93 -4.16 -5.37 -8.17
CA LEU A 93 -2.88 -5.77 -8.77
C LEU A 93 -2.77 -7.29 -8.92
N GLN A 94 -3.30 -8.06 -7.97
CA GLN A 94 -3.34 -9.51 -8.09
C GLN A 94 -4.18 -9.95 -9.30
N LYS A 95 -5.29 -9.28 -9.56
CA LYS A 95 -6.13 -9.54 -10.73
C LYS A 95 -5.42 -9.20 -12.04
N MET A 96 -4.45 -8.29 -12.01
CA MET A 96 -3.62 -7.95 -13.17
C MET A 96 -2.46 -8.95 -13.40
N GLY A 97 -2.25 -9.88 -12.47
CA GLY A 97 -1.20 -10.88 -12.62
C GLY A 97 0.00 -10.72 -11.70
N TYR A 98 0.01 -9.73 -10.81
CA TYR A 98 1.09 -9.58 -9.83
C TYR A 98 0.93 -10.64 -8.74
N ALA A 99 1.99 -11.44 -8.52
CA ALA A 99 1.91 -12.62 -7.66
C ALA A 99 2.40 -12.38 -6.23
N ASN A 100 3.08 -11.26 -5.96
CA ASN A 100 3.75 -11.02 -4.68
C ASN A 100 3.42 -9.62 -4.14
N VAL A 101 2.13 -9.40 -3.86
CA VAL A 101 1.63 -8.10 -3.41
C VAL A 101 1.12 -8.20 -1.98
N TRP A 102 1.47 -7.21 -1.16
CA TRP A 102 1.14 -7.16 0.26
C TRP A 102 0.52 -5.81 0.61
N SER A 103 -0.49 -5.84 1.48
CA SER A 103 -1.04 -4.63 2.08
C SER A 103 -0.37 -4.42 3.44
N VAL A 104 0.09 -3.20 3.72
CA VAL A 104 0.71 -2.88 5.01
C VAL A 104 -0.38 -2.67 6.05
N ASP A 105 -0.41 -3.52 7.05
CA ASP A 105 -1.42 -3.50 8.10
C ASP A 105 -1.35 -2.21 8.93
N GLY A 106 -2.49 -1.58 9.13
CA GLY A 106 -2.57 -0.32 9.88
C GLY A 106 -2.03 0.90 9.16
N GLY A 107 -1.34 0.73 8.03
CA GLY A 107 -0.91 1.80 7.14
C GLY A 107 -0.12 2.93 7.79
N TRP A 108 -0.35 4.15 7.32
CA TRP A 108 0.34 5.36 7.79
C TRP A 108 0.18 5.58 9.29
N ARG A 109 -1.00 5.29 9.84
CA ARG A 109 -1.24 5.42 11.28
C ARG A 109 -0.35 4.50 12.09
N ALA A 110 -0.22 3.25 11.68
CA ALA A 110 0.66 2.28 12.33
C ALA A 110 2.14 2.65 12.16
N TRP A 111 2.52 3.19 10.99
CA TRP A 111 3.86 3.67 10.72
C TRP A 111 4.25 4.77 11.70
N GLN A 112 3.39 5.76 11.90
CA GLN A 112 3.60 6.84 12.84
C GLN A 112 3.62 6.35 14.30
N ALA A 113 2.72 5.45 14.66
CA ALA A 113 2.65 4.89 16.00
C ALA A 113 3.91 4.09 16.35
N ALA A 114 4.55 3.47 15.37
CA ALA A 114 5.81 2.74 15.53
C ALA A 114 7.04 3.66 15.46
N ASP A 115 6.82 4.96 15.28
CA ASP A 115 7.88 5.97 15.21
C ASP A 115 8.92 5.68 14.13
N LEU A 116 8.45 5.19 12.98
CA LEU A 116 9.31 4.88 11.84
C LEU A 116 9.62 6.13 11.01
N PRO A 117 10.73 6.13 10.24
CA PRO A 117 11.16 7.34 9.52
C PRO A 117 10.13 7.85 8.52
N GLU A 118 9.93 9.17 8.49
CA GLU A 118 9.02 9.84 7.57
C GLU A 118 9.65 11.08 6.97
N GLU A 119 9.14 11.47 5.80
CA GLU A 119 9.51 12.71 5.14
C GLU A 119 8.34 13.69 5.23
N ARG A 120 8.65 14.93 5.59
CA ARG A 120 7.68 16.02 5.73
C ARG A 120 8.14 17.23 4.90
N PHE A 121 7.17 17.96 4.39
CA PHE A 121 7.44 19.11 3.52
C PHE A 121 6.79 20.40 3.99
#